data_df80494954ceb8a503bb1c1a418f21fb
#
_entry.id   df80494954ceb8a503bb1c1a418f21fb
#
_cell.length_a   1.000
_cell.length_b   1.000
_cell.length_c   1.000
_cell.angle_alpha   90.00
_cell.angle_beta   90.00
_cell.angle_gamma   90.00
#
_symmetry.space_group_name_H-M   'P 1'
#
loop_
_entity.id
_entity.type
_entity.pdbx_description
1 polymer ?
#
loop_
_entity_poly.entity_id
_entity_poly.type
_entity_poly.pdbx_seq_one_letter_code
_entity_poly.pdbx_strand_id
1 'polypeptide(L)'
;SAKSITDYMKGQKISVSIPTVIKYLSYLKEAYVIEDVPLYSPKAKAKLNYYYKLYNEDVSLNSIRLTGNRYDLTHNLENIVLNELIYMGYEVSVYSNKGREVDFRAVRGGKIFLVQVAYSVAEDKAYEREFSAFSGIDNTMKKIIITNDDVDYSTSTVYHYKLKDFLWKDEL
;
A
#
# COMPACT_ATOMS: atom_id res chain seq x y z
N SER A 1 3.55 12.47 -5.31
CA SER A 1 4.04 12.69 -6.70
C SER A 1 5.31 13.54 -6.70
N ALA A 2 6.13 13.45 -7.77
CA ALA A 2 7.33 14.29 -7.89
C ALA A 2 6.98 15.79 -7.78
N LYS A 3 5.81 16.21 -8.28
CA LYS A 3 5.33 17.58 -8.11
C LYS A 3 5.13 17.93 -6.64
N SER A 4 4.45 17.09 -5.85
CA SER A 4 4.21 17.36 -4.43
C SER A 4 5.52 17.47 -3.64
N ILE A 5 6.51 16.63 -3.97
CA ILE A 5 7.85 16.71 -3.38
C ILE A 5 8.53 18.03 -3.74
N THR A 6 8.47 18.42 -5.02
CA THR A 6 9.03 19.68 -5.48
C THR A 6 8.40 20.88 -4.77
N ASP A 7 7.08 20.89 -4.63
CA ASP A 7 6.33 21.97 -3.98
C ASP A 7 6.68 22.04 -2.47
N TYR A 8 6.82 20.91 -1.80
CA TYR A 8 7.28 20.84 -0.41
C TYR A 8 8.70 21.41 -0.25
N MET A 9 9.65 20.99 -1.11
CA MET A 9 11.03 21.46 -1.07
C MET A 9 11.12 22.98 -1.30
N LYS A 10 10.33 23.52 -2.23
CA LYS A 10 10.21 24.97 -2.44
C LYS A 10 9.71 25.69 -1.18
N GLY A 11 8.73 25.11 -0.48
CA GLY A 11 8.26 25.62 0.82
C GLY A 11 9.37 25.69 1.87
N GLN A 12 10.33 24.78 1.80
CA GLN A 12 11.55 24.76 2.65
C GLN A 12 12.69 25.63 2.11
N LYS A 13 12.42 26.50 1.12
CA LYS A 13 13.40 27.37 0.42
C LYS A 13 14.50 26.59 -0.34
N ILE A 14 14.25 25.32 -0.67
CA ILE A 14 15.14 24.50 -1.49
C ILE A 14 14.66 24.59 -2.95
N SER A 15 15.48 25.22 -3.81
CA SER A 15 15.16 25.34 -5.23
C SER A 15 15.49 24.04 -5.96
N VAL A 16 14.47 23.34 -6.45
CA VAL A 16 14.64 22.12 -7.23
C VAL A 16 13.58 22.05 -8.33
N SER A 17 13.92 21.46 -9.46
CA SER A 17 12.98 21.25 -10.57
C SER A 17 12.30 19.87 -10.47
N ILE A 18 11.10 19.73 -11.06
CA ILE A 18 10.40 18.44 -11.13
C ILE A 18 11.26 17.36 -11.81
N PRO A 19 11.93 17.62 -12.97
CA PRO A 19 12.83 16.65 -13.59
C PRO A 19 13.97 16.20 -12.67
N THR A 20 14.51 17.11 -11.86
CA THR A 20 15.56 16.78 -10.88
C THR A 20 15.02 15.84 -9.79
N VAL A 21 13.83 16.09 -9.28
CA VAL A 21 13.17 15.20 -8.31
C VAL A 21 12.93 13.82 -8.91
N ILE A 22 12.42 13.75 -10.13
CA ILE A 22 12.21 12.46 -10.83
C ILE A 22 13.53 11.70 -10.95
N LYS A 23 14.62 12.37 -11.30
CA LYS A 23 15.94 11.76 -11.41
C LYS A 23 16.46 11.22 -10.07
N TYR A 24 16.25 11.95 -8.97
CA TYR A 24 16.62 11.45 -7.65
C TYR A 24 15.77 10.26 -7.20
N LEU A 25 14.48 10.28 -7.50
CA LEU A 25 13.61 9.13 -7.22
C LEU A 25 14.06 7.88 -8.01
N SER A 26 14.49 8.03 -9.29
CA SER A 26 15.03 6.88 -10.03
C SER A 26 16.32 6.34 -9.41
N TYR A 27 17.20 7.20 -8.91
CA TYR A 27 18.40 6.75 -8.23
C TYR A 27 18.10 6.01 -6.92
N LEU A 28 17.11 6.48 -6.14
CA LEU A 28 16.71 5.79 -4.92
C LEU A 28 16.09 4.40 -5.22
N LYS A 29 15.36 4.28 -6.33
CA LYS A 29 14.84 2.99 -6.80
C LYS A 29 15.97 2.06 -7.25
N GLU A 30 16.90 2.55 -8.08
CA GLU A 30 18.06 1.79 -8.55
C GLU A 30 18.95 1.32 -7.38
N ALA A 31 18.99 2.09 -6.29
CA ALA A 31 19.70 1.76 -5.06
C ALA A 31 18.89 0.90 -4.07
N TYR A 32 17.69 0.44 -4.45
CA TYR A 32 16.80 -0.34 -3.59
C TYR A 32 16.50 0.35 -2.24
N VAL A 33 16.34 1.67 -2.26
CA VAL A 33 15.94 2.44 -1.06
C VAL A 33 14.42 2.60 -1.00
N ILE A 34 13.80 2.75 -2.17
CA ILE A 34 12.35 2.89 -2.32
C ILE A 34 11.81 2.02 -3.44
N GLU A 35 10.57 1.57 -3.27
CA GLU A 35 9.74 0.92 -4.29
C GLU A 35 8.59 1.85 -4.71
N ASP A 36 8.25 1.89 -6.00
CA ASP A 36 7.09 2.59 -6.51
C ASP A 36 5.96 1.61 -6.87
N VAL A 37 4.82 1.79 -6.25
CA VAL A 37 3.63 0.98 -6.48
C VAL A 37 2.65 1.76 -7.36
N PRO A 38 2.49 1.36 -8.64
CA PRO A 38 1.66 2.07 -9.59
C PRO A 38 0.16 1.96 -9.24
N LEU A 39 -0.62 2.96 -9.64
CA LEU A 39 -2.07 2.93 -9.51
C LEU A 39 -2.68 2.10 -10.64
N TYR A 40 -3.49 1.11 -10.30
CA TYR A 40 -4.32 0.37 -11.25
C TYR A 40 -5.75 0.93 -11.24
N SER A 41 -6.26 1.26 -12.43
CA SER A 41 -7.65 1.65 -12.61
C SER A 41 -8.41 0.60 -13.44
N PRO A 42 -9.47 -0.03 -12.90
CA PRO A 42 -10.28 -0.98 -13.67
C PRO A 42 -11.01 -0.33 -14.83
N LYS A 43 -11.33 0.97 -14.74
CA LYS A 43 -11.95 1.74 -15.84
C LYS A 43 -11.00 1.88 -17.03
N ALA A 44 -9.73 2.13 -16.77
CA ALA A 44 -8.70 2.19 -17.82
C ALA A 44 -8.18 0.79 -18.20
N LYS A 45 -8.49 -0.25 -17.41
CA LYS A 45 -7.92 -1.60 -17.52
C LYS A 45 -6.38 -1.60 -17.58
N ALA A 46 -5.76 -0.60 -16.94
CA ALA A 46 -4.34 -0.35 -17.05
C ALA A 46 -3.77 0.21 -15.74
N LYS A 47 -2.45 0.04 -15.56
CA LYS A 47 -1.68 0.79 -14.58
C LYS A 47 -1.48 2.21 -15.08
N LEU A 48 -1.66 3.18 -14.18
CA LEU A 48 -1.44 4.59 -14.46
C LEU A 48 -0.03 4.94 -13.99
N ASN A 49 0.94 4.92 -14.89
CA ASN A 49 2.36 5.11 -14.58
C ASN A 49 2.71 6.50 -14.01
N TYR A 50 1.78 7.46 -14.06
CA TYR A 50 1.98 8.80 -13.51
C TYR A 50 1.50 8.94 -12.06
N TYR A 51 0.76 7.96 -11.54
CA TYR A 51 0.24 7.93 -10.18
C TYR A 51 0.78 6.68 -9.50
N TYR A 52 1.61 6.88 -8.49
CA TYR A 52 2.19 5.80 -7.69
C TYR A 52 2.36 6.25 -6.24
N LYS A 53 2.27 5.30 -5.34
CA LYS A 53 2.73 5.44 -3.96
C LYS A 53 4.21 5.03 -3.90
N LEU A 54 4.95 5.64 -2.98
CA LEU A 54 6.35 5.30 -2.70
C LEU A 54 6.42 4.66 -1.32
N TYR A 55 7.10 3.55 -1.25
CA TYR A 55 7.35 2.83 -0.01
C TYR A 55 8.85 2.65 0.18
N ASN A 56 9.31 2.55 1.41
CA ASN A 56 10.71 2.26 1.71
C ASN A 56 10.95 0.74 1.65
N GLU A 57 12.09 0.32 1.11
CA GLU A 57 12.50 -1.09 1.16
C GLU A 57 12.78 -1.50 2.61
N ASP A 58 13.41 -0.63 3.38
CA ASP A 58 13.59 -0.81 4.81
C ASP A 58 12.57 0.05 5.59
N VAL A 59 11.64 -0.61 6.27
CA VAL A 59 10.59 0.05 7.07
C VAL A 59 11.15 0.89 8.21
N SER A 60 12.37 0.64 8.66
CA SER A 60 13.03 1.45 9.70
C SER A 60 13.21 2.91 9.27
N LEU A 61 13.35 3.16 7.95
CA LEU A 61 13.45 4.50 7.38
C LEU A 61 12.20 5.35 7.61
N ASN A 62 11.02 4.71 7.76
CA ASN A 62 9.77 5.39 8.08
C ASN A 62 9.82 6.07 9.45
N SER A 63 10.61 5.54 10.38
CA SER A 63 10.71 6.00 11.76
C SER A 63 11.74 7.12 11.96
N ILE A 64 12.68 7.33 11.05
CA ILE A 64 13.74 8.32 11.16
C ILE A 64 13.19 9.76 11.29
N ARG A 65 12.04 10.03 10.71
CA ARG A 65 11.42 11.38 10.70
C ARG A 65 10.65 11.71 11.97
N LEU A 66 10.37 10.73 12.81
CA LEU A 66 9.49 10.90 13.95
C LEU A 66 10.33 11.26 15.18
N THR A 67 10.24 12.50 15.62
CA THR A 67 10.82 12.94 16.90
C THR A 67 10.07 12.27 18.06
N GLY A 68 10.80 11.72 19.01
CA GLY A 68 10.24 11.20 20.26
C GLY A 68 9.74 9.76 20.22
N ASN A 69 10.43 8.84 19.53
CA ASN A 69 10.10 7.40 19.46
C ASN A 69 8.64 7.10 19.02
N ARG A 70 8.06 7.95 18.21
CA ARG A 70 6.75 7.70 17.62
C ARG A 70 6.92 6.85 16.37
N TYR A 71 6.17 5.75 16.29
CA TYR A 71 6.09 4.92 15.09
C TYR A 71 4.75 5.19 14.42
N ASP A 72 4.76 5.43 13.11
CA ASP A 72 3.54 5.36 12.31
C ASP A 72 3.23 3.88 12.04
N LEU A 73 2.49 3.29 12.97
CA LEU A 73 2.19 1.85 12.93
C LEU A 73 1.39 1.47 11.68
N THR A 74 0.46 2.31 11.25
CA THR A 74 -0.40 1.99 10.10
C THR A 74 0.41 2.02 8.80
N HIS A 75 1.22 3.07 8.60
CA HIS A 75 2.05 3.17 7.40
C HIS A 75 3.13 2.09 7.35
N ASN A 76 3.70 1.74 8.50
CA ASN A 76 4.66 0.64 8.59
C ASN A 76 4.01 -0.72 8.28
N LEU A 77 2.76 -0.94 8.70
CA LEU A 77 2.03 -2.16 8.37
C LEU A 77 1.77 -2.29 6.87
N GLU A 78 1.31 -1.23 6.21
CA GLU A 78 1.17 -1.24 4.74
C GLU A 78 2.50 -1.60 4.07
N ASN A 79 3.60 -0.99 4.52
CA ASN A 79 4.93 -1.23 3.95
C ASN A 79 5.40 -2.68 4.17
N ILE A 80 5.19 -3.24 5.36
CA ILE A 80 5.52 -4.64 5.67
C ILE A 80 4.73 -5.59 4.76
N VAL A 81 3.42 -5.36 4.62
CA VAL A 81 2.56 -6.18 3.77
C VAL A 81 2.98 -6.07 2.30
N LEU A 82 3.33 -4.88 1.82
CA LEU A 82 3.84 -4.70 0.46
C LEU A 82 5.11 -5.53 0.23
N ASN A 83 6.10 -5.39 1.12
CA ASN A 83 7.38 -6.09 0.98
C ASN A 83 7.16 -7.61 0.96
N GLU A 84 6.27 -8.13 1.81
CA GLU A 84 5.92 -9.55 1.84
C GLU A 84 5.22 -10.01 0.56
N LEU A 85 4.27 -9.23 0.03
CA LEU A 85 3.62 -9.54 -1.24
C LEU A 85 4.62 -9.60 -2.40
N ILE A 86 5.58 -8.68 -2.45
CA ILE A 86 6.65 -8.68 -3.45
C ILE A 86 7.55 -9.91 -3.25
N TYR A 87 7.93 -10.23 -2.01
CA TYR A 87 8.73 -11.41 -1.67
C TYR A 87 8.05 -12.70 -2.09
N MET A 88 6.73 -12.83 -1.89
CA MET A 88 5.91 -13.93 -2.39
C MET A 88 5.81 -13.99 -3.92
N GLY A 89 6.36 -13.01 -4.66
CA GLY A 89 6.35 -12.95 -6.12
C GLY A 89 5.06 -12.41 -6.73
N TYR A 90 4.29 -11.63 -6.00
CA TYR A 90 3.14 -10.92 -6.54
C TYR A 90 3.56 -9.65 -7.28
N GLU A 91 2.91 -9.39 -8.39
CA GLU A 91 2.90 -8.07 -9.02
C GLU A 91 1.90 -7.18 -8.30
N VAL A 92 2.39 -6.10 -7.67
CA VAL A 92 1.56 -5.26 -6.80
C VAL A 92 1.26 -3.91 -7.46
N SER A 93 0.05 -3.43 -7.23
CA SER A 93 -0.40 -2.08 -7.61
C SER A 93 -1.44 -1.59 -6.61
N VAL A 94 -1.62 -0.28 -6.47
CA VAL A 94 -2.74 0.29 -5.73
C VAL A 94 -4.01 0.13 -6.59
N TYR A 95 -5.11 -0.32 -6.01
CA TYR A 95 -6.37 -0.43 -6.74
C TYR A 95 -7.26 0.78 -6.48
N SER A 96 -7.64 1.49 -7.54
CA SER A 96 -8.54 2.64 -7.42
C SER A 96 -9.77 2.47 -8.29
N ASN A 97 -10.95 2.53 -7.68
CA ASN A 97 -12.23 2.43 -8.36
C ASN A 97 -13.21 3.49 -7.85
N LYS A 98 -13.67 4.38 -8.74
CA LYS A 98 -14.66 5.42 -8.45
C LYS A 98 -14.33 6.28 -7.21
N GLY A 99 -13.05 6.64 -7.05
CA GLY A 99 -12.58 7.48 -5.94
C GLY A 99 -12.36 6.75 -4.61
N ARG A 100 -12.49 5.43 -4.60
CA ARG A 100 -12.11 4.57 -3.48
C ARG A 100 -10.81 3.85 -3.83
N GLU A 101 -9.95 3.71 -2.84
CA GLU A 101 -8.70 2.97 -2.98
C GLU A 101 -8.75 1.73 -2.09
N VAL A 102 -8.19 0.63 -2.61
CA VAL A 102 -7.74 -0.52 -1.83
C VAL A 102 -6.22 -0.49 -1.88
N ASP A 103 -5.58 -0.71 -0.75
CA ASP A 103 -4.13 -0.51 -0.61
C ASP A 103 -3.35 -1.28 -1.65
N PHE A 104 -3.66 -2.56 -1.86
CA PHE A 104 -2.97 -3.38 -2.84
C PHE A 104 -3.89 -4.23 -3.69
N ARG A 105 -3.56 -4.29 -4.97
CA ARG A 105 -3.98 -5.30 -5.92
C ARG A 105 -2.77 -6.18 -6.21
N ALA A 106 -2.78 -7.40 -5.71
CA ALA A 106 -1.71 -8.38 -5.87
C ALA A 106 -2.09 -9.41 -6.93
N VAL A 107 -1.21 -9.65 -7.91
CA VAL A 107 -1.45 -10.57 -9.04
C VAL A 107 -0.33 -11.58 -9.15
N ARG A 108 -0.67 -12.86 -9.16
CA ARG A 108 0.27 -13.97 -9.39
C ARG A 108 -0.44 -15.12 -10.08
N GLY A 109 0.12 -15.65 -11.15
CA GLY A 109 -0.44 -16.80 -11.86
C GLY A 109 -1.87 -16.59 -12.36
N GLY A 110 -2.25 -15.37 -12.75
CA GLY A 110 -3.60 -15.03 -13.22
C GLY A 110 -4.63 -14.84 -12.09
N LYS A 111 -4.29 -15.14 -10.83
CA LYS A 111 -5.14 -14.87 -9.67
C LYS A 111 -4.99 -13.42 -9.24
N ILE A 112 -6.08 -12.76 -8.86
CA ILE A 112 -6.12 -11.38 -8.40
C ILE A 112 -6.64 -11.34 -6.98
N PHE A 113 -5.90 -10.70 -6.11
CA PHE A 113 -6.27 -10.44 -4.72
C PHE A 113 -6.32 -8.93 -4.50
N LEU A 114 -7.30 -8.48 -3.73
CA LEU A 114 -7.40 -7.11 -3.22
C LEU A 114 -7.12 -7.15 -1.74
N VAL A 115 -6.08 -6.44 -1.32
CA VAL A 115 -5.59 -6.47 0.06
C VAL A 115 -5.70 -5.07 0.66
N GLN A 116 -6.46 -4.97 1.75
CA GLN A 116 -6.56 -3.78 2.59
C GLN A 116 -5.78 -4.02 3.87
N VAL A 117 -5.09 -3.01 4.38
CA VAL A 117 -4.25 -3.11 5.56
C VAL A 117 -4.68 -2.09 6.60
N ALA A 118 -4.94 -2.53 7.82
CA ALA A 118 -5.25 -1.66 8.94
C ALA A 118 -4.55 -2.13 10.21
N TYR A 119 -4.26 -1.21 11.14
CA TYR A 119 -3.71 -1.62 12.42
C TYR A 119 -4.73 -2.45 13.21
N SER A 120 -5.96 -2.00 13.26
CA SER A 120 -7.09 -2.68 13.91
C SER A 120 -8.41 -2.29 13.27
N VAL A 121 -9.34 -3.24 13.26
CA VAL A 121 -10.75 -3.03 12.88
C VAL A 121 -11.70 -3.36 14.03
N ALA A 122 -11.21 -3.38 15.27
CA ALA A 122 -12.02 -3.70 16.45
C ALA A 122 -13.06 -2.61 16.77
N GLU A 123 -12.83 -1.37 16.35
CA GLU A 123 -13.80 -0.27 16.49
C GLU A 123 -14.73 -0.20 15.27
N ASP A 124 -16.04 -0.04 15.48
CA ASP A 124 -17.07 0.00 14.42
C ASP A 124 -16.73 0.99 13.30
N LYS A 125 -16.25 2.19 13.65
CA LYS A 125 -15.84 3.20 12.64
C LYS A 125 -14.65 2.75 11.80
N ALA A 126 -13.67 2.09 12.40
CA ALA A 126 -12.53 1.54 11.69
C ALA A 126 -12.97 0.39 10.79
N TYR A 127 -13.80 -0.52 11.32
CA TYR A 127 -14.39 -1.61 10.55
C TYR A 127 -15.12 -1.10 9.31
N GLU A 128 -16.08 -0.19 9.48
CA GLU A 128 -16.84 0.37 8.37
C GLU A 128 -15.95 1.05 7.33
N ARG A 129 -14.96 1.82 7.77
CA ARG A 129 -14.01 2.49 6.87
C ARG A 129 -13.25 1.49 6.02
N GLU A 130 -12.60 0.51 6.63
CA GLU A 130 -11.72 -0.43 5.93
C GLU A 130 -12.49 -1.41 5.05
N PHE A 131 -13.59 -1.96 5.53
CA PHE A 131 -14.44 -2.85 4.74
C PHE A 131 -15.15 -2.12 3.59
N SER A 132 -15.45 -0.83 3.75
CA SER A 132 -16.07 -0.02 2.69
C SER A 132 -15.16 0.16 1.46
N ALA A 133 -13.84 -0.02 1.60
CA ALA A 133 -12.90 0.00 0.48
C ALA A 133 -13.27 -1.03 -0.60
N PHE A 134 -13.84 -2.15 -0.19
CA PHE A 134 -14.27 -3.23 -1.09
C PHE A 134 -15.68 -3.03 -1.68
N SER A 135 -16.40 -1.99 -1.27
CA SER A 135 -17.80 -1.77 -1.69
C SER A 135 -17.92 -1.54 -3.20
N GLY A 136 -18.84 -2.28 -3.82
CA GLY A 136 -19.08 -2.19 -5.27
C GLY A 136 -17.99 -2.81 -6.15
N ILE A 137 -17.08 -3.58 -5.56
CA ILE A 137 -16.08 -4.36 -6.29
C ILE A 137 -16.63 -5.77 -6.53
N ASP A 138 -16.40 -6.28 -7.74
CA ASP A 138 -16.81 -7.62 -8.14
C ASP A 138 -16.29 -8.71 -7.18
N ASN A 139 -17.12 -9.68 -6.87
CA ASN A 139 -16.78 -10.80 -5.99
C ASN A 139 -15.94 -11.89 -6.66
N THR A 140 -15.64 -11.76 -7.96
CA THR A 140 -14.67 -12.64 -8.65
C THR A 140 -13.23 -12.43 -8.16
N MET A 141 -12.93 -11.24 -7.62
CA MET A 141 -11.64 -10.94 -6.98
C MET A 141 -11.70 -11.32 -5.50
N LYS A 142 -10.72 -12.07 -5.04
CA LYS A 142 -10.59 -12.39 -3.62
C LYS A 142 -10.20 -11.13 -2.84
N LYS A 143 -10.93 -10.85 -1.78
CA LYS A 143 -10.77 -9.68 -0.91
C LYS A 143 -10.19 -10.13 0.42
N ILE A 144 -9.13 -9.46 0.84
CA ILE A 144 -8.40 -9.79 2.07
C ILE A 144 -8.22 -8.51 2.86
N ILE A 145 -8.46 -8.57 4.16
CA ILE A 145 -8.06 -7.55 5.10
C ILE A 145 -6.99 -8.12 6.03
N ILE A 146 -5.91 -7.36 6.23
CA ILE A 146 -4.81 -7.76 7.12
C ILE A 146 -4.75 -6.76 8.27
N THR A 147 -4.82 -7.26 9.50
CA THR A 147 -4.74 -6.44 10.71
C THR A 147 -3.84 -7.07 11.77
N ASN A 148 -3.59 -6.33 12.83
CA ASN A 148 -2.90 -6.84 14.02
C ASN A 148 -3.88 -7.37 15.08
N ASP A 149 -5.18 -7.46 14.77
CA ASP A 149 -6.18 -7.97 15.70
C ASP A 149 -6.07 -9.48 15.89
N ASP A 150 -6.39 -9.94 17.11
CA ASP A 150 -6.42 -11.37 17.43
C ASP A 150 -7.76 -12.05 17.10
N VAL A 151 -8.81 -11.26 16.92
CA VAL A 151 -10.16 -11.72 16.57
C VAL A 151 -10.27 -11.86 15.04
N ASP A 152 -10.95 -12.91 14.58
CA ASP A 152 -11.24 -13.10 13.15
C ASP A 152 -12.46 -12.25 12.74
N TYR A 153 -12.24 -11.34 11.80
CA TYR A 153 -13.26 -10.47 11.20
C TYR A 153 -13.68 -10.91 9.80
N SER A 154 -13.41 -12.15 9.41
CA SER A 154 -13.82 -12.67 8.09
C SER A 154 -15.34 -12.57 7.90
N THR A 155 -15.73 -12.25 6.68
CA THR A 155 -17.13 -12.24 6.23
C THR A 155 -17.32 -13.26 5.12
N SER A 156 -18.53 -13.36 4.57
CA SER A 156 -18.80 -14.24 3.41
C SER A 156 -18.03 -13.84 2.15
N THR A 157 -17.48 -12.62 2.07
CA THR A 157 -16.81 -12.08 0.87
C THR A 157 -15.42 -11.53 1.10
N VAL A 158 -15.00 -11.36 2.35
CA VAL A 158 -13.69 -10.80 2.73
C VAL A 158 -13.04 -11.75 3.73
N TYR A 159 -11.83 -12.19 3.42
CA TYR A 159 -11.01 -12.98 4.35
C TYR A 159 -10.21 -12.04 5.25
N HIS A 160 -10.16 -12.33 6.53
CA HIS A 160 -9.31 -11.65 7.48
C HIS A 160 -8.07 -12.49 7.78
N TYR A 161 -6.89 -11.88 7.68
CA TYR A 161 -5.63 -12.46 8.14
C TYR A 161 -5.04 -11.60 9.25
N LYS A 162 -4.59 -12.24 10.32
CA LYS A 162 -3.69 -11.61 11.28
C LYS A 162 -2.35 -11.36 10.59
N LEU A 163 -1.74 -10.20 10.82
CA LEU A 163 -0.44 -9.89 10.23
C LEU A 163 0.59 -10.99 10.47
N LYS A 164 0.68 -11.50 11.71
CA LYS A 164 1.61 -12.56 12.06
C LYS A 164 1.40 -13.82 11.20
N ASP A 165 0.15 -14.23 11.01
CA ASP A 165 -0.16 -15.43 10.23
C ASP A 165 0.05 -15.22 8.75
N PHE A 166 -0.18 -13.98 8.26
CA PHE A 166 0.12 -13.60 6.88
C PHE A 166 1.62 -13.71 6.57
N LEU A 167 2.50 -13.26 7.47
CA LEU A 167 3.96 -13.29 7.30
C LEU A 167 4.56 -14.72 7.27
N TRP A 168 3.78 -15.76 7.63
CA TRP A 168 4.20 -17.17 7.54
C TRP A 168 3.62 -17.88 6.32
N LYS A 169 2.97 -17.15 5.40
CA LYS A 169 2.39 -17.73 4.19
C LYS A 169 3.38 -17.68 3.03
N ASP A 170 3.35 -18.69 2.20
CA ASP A 170 4.07 -18.72 0.91
C ASP A 170 3.23 -18.13 -0.24
N GLU A 171 1.89 -18.02 -0.03
CA GLU A 171 0.95 -17.44 -0.99
C GLU A 171 -0.37 -17.00 -0.31
N LEU A 172 -1.17 -16.14 -1.02
CA LEU A 172 -2.50 -15.67 -0.61
C LEU A 172 -3.61 -16.68 -0.94
#